data_a1cd3525c7224d883b728e02007646fb
#
_entry.id   a1cd3525c7224d883b728e02007646fb
#
_cell.length_a   1.000
_cell.length_b   1.000
_cell.length_c   1.000
_cell.angle_alpha   90.00
_cell.angle_beta   90.00
_cell.angle_gamma   90.00
#
_symmetry.space_group_name_H-M   'P 1'
#
loop_
_entity.id
_entity.type
_entity.pdbx_description
1 polymer ?
#
loop_
_entity_poly.entity_id
_entity_poly.type
_entity_poly.pdbx_seq_one_letter_code
_entity_poly.pdbx_strand_id
1 'polypeptide(L)'
;HSLDFNMKLPEELLKQIKAQTIAMITNEVWNDNADAIKYAYISWSEMTEEQKEAEVDKMGTAYDDWYNSLAKVGAIGIYDEDSEKELDKITGCTEHKEIGSSSDGKYKYYLSTNKDADESLKKEVEEIDVTLTEMTPFQKLSAFDQPQETSNEGDSTTVGKFETKGVDGKDYTEKVFSDYDLTLVNVFTTWCSPCVNEIPELEKLYEEMKEKGVGVVGVVLDTVSDDAKQNEDT
;
A
#
# COMPACT_ATOMS: atom_id res chain seq x y z
N HIS A 1 -0.31 -0.53 -6.98
CA HIS A 1 1.00 -0.53 -7.66
C HIS A 1 1.62 -1.88 -7.45
N SER A 2 1.80 -2.66 -8.53
CA SER A 2 2.44 -3.95 -8.40
C SER A 2 3.94 -3.76 -8.49
N LEU A 3 4.68 -4.29 -7.52
CA LEU A 3 6.13 -4.45 -7.63
C LEU A 3 6.49 -5.54 -8.65
N ASP A 4 5.49 -6.04 -9.40
CA ASP A 4 5.56 -7.09 -10.39
C ASP A 4 6.28 -8.36 -9.91
N PHE A 5 6.06 -8.67 -8.64
CA PHE A 5 6.38 -9.98 -8.08
C PHE A 5 5.30 -10.44 -7.10
N ASN A 6 5.16 -11.75 -7.00
CA ASN A 6 4.39 -12.39 -5.95
C ASN A 6 5.37 -12.91 -4.89
N MET A 7 5.02 -12.76 -3.63
CA MET A 7 5.81 -13.32 -2.54
C MET A 7 4.95 -14.14 -1.60
N LYS A 8 5.55 -15.20 -1.06
CA LYS A 8 4.97 -15.99 0.01
C LYS A 8 5.86 -15.89 1.23
N LEU A 9 5.32 -15.30 2.28
CA LEU A 9 6.04 -15.13 3.54
C LEU A 9 6.07 -16.44 4.33
N PRO A 10 7.18 -16.77 5.03
CA PRO A 10 7.25 -17.84 6.00
C PRO A 10 6.20 -17.65 7.12
N GLU A 11 5.68 -18.75 7.65
CA GLU A 11 4.64 -18.70 8.69
C GLU A 11 5.09 -17.97 9.96
N GLU A 12 6.36 -18.13 10.32
CA GLU A 12 6.90 -17.50 11.53
C GLU A 12 7.03 -15.98 11.35
N LEU A 13 7.51 -15.53 10.19
CA LEU A 13 7.53 -14.10 9.85
C LEU A 13 6.12 -13.49 9.86
N LEU A 14 5.14 -14.21 9.31
CA LEU A 14 3.73 -13.79 9.35
C LEU A 14 3.19 -13.65 10.79
N LYS A 15 3.54 -14.58 11.68
CA LYS A 15 3.14 -14.50 13.10
C LYS A 15 3.74 -13.27 13.78
N GLN A 16 5.00 -12.96 13.51
CA GLN A 16 5.68 -11.80 14.08
C GLN A 16 5.12 -10.48 13.55
N ILE A 17 4.75 -10.43 12.26
CA ILE A 17 4.06 -9.27 11.68
C ILE A 17 2.70 -9.09 12.36
N LYS A 18 1.91 -10.15 12.51
CA LYS A 18 0.61 -10.10 13.20
C LYS A 18 0.73 -9.73 14.69
N ALA A 19 1.80 -10.15 15.34
CA ALA A 19 2.11 -9.79 16.72
C ALA A 19 2.68 -8.36 16.85
N GLN A 20 2.89 -7.67 15.72
CA GLN A 20 3.49 -6.34 15.67
C GLN A 20 4.90 -6.26 16.29
N THR A 21 5.64 -7.36 16.31
CA THR A 21 7.06 -7.36 16.66
C THR A 21 7.94 -7.06 15.45
N ILE A 22 7.42 -7.29 14.25
CA ILE A 22 8.03 -6.92 12.97
C ILE A 22 7.10 -5.94 12.24
N ALA A 23 7.63 -4.77 11.90
CA ALA A 23 6.99 -3.84 10.96
C ALA A 23 7.26 -4.30 9.53
N MET A 24 6.21 -4.38 8.72
CA MET A 24 6.30 -4.54 7.26
C MET A 24 5.87 -3.22 6.61
N ILE A 25 6.79 -2.56 5.94
CA ILE A 25 6.59 -1.20 5.42
C ILE A 25 6.94 -1.15 3.94
N THR A 26 6.06 -0.54 3.15
CA THR A 26 6.29 -0.29 1.73
C THR A 26 6.83 1.13 1.52
N ASN A 27 7.81 1.26 0.63
CA ASN A 27 8.37 2.54 0.22
C ASN A 27 8.42 2.62 -1.29
N GLU A 28 8.13 3.81 -1.83
CA GLU A 28 8.12 4.07 -3.25
C GLU A 28 8.62 5.50 -3.51
N VAL A 29 9.56 5.65 -4.41
CA VAL A 29 10.10 6.95 -4.83
C VAL A 29 10.10 7.05 -6.34
N TRP A 30 9.52 8.14 -6.81
CA TRP A 30 9.40 8.48 -8.23
C TRP A 30 10.50 9.47 -8.65
N ASN A 31 10.77 9.53 -9.93
CA ASN A 31 11.62 10.58 -10.49
C ASN A 31 10.92 11.95 -10.41
N ASP A 32 11.66 13.03 -10.70
CA ASP A 32 11.18 14.40 -10.57
C ASP A 32 9.97 14.72 -11.47
N ASN A 33 9.79 13.98 -12.56
CA ASN A 33 8.65 14.13 -13.47
C ASN A 33 7.44 13.26 -13.06
N ALA A 34 7.57 12.42 -12.05
CA ALA A 34 6.58 11.45 -11.61
C ALA A 34 6.05 10.53 -12.75
N ASP A 35 6.92 10.20 -13.71
CA ASP A 35 6.59 9.34 -14.85
C ASP A 35 7.34 7.99 -14.83
N ALA A 36 8.30 7.82 -13.90
CA ALA A 36 9.00 6.56 -13.66
C ALA A 36 9.35 6.39 -12.18
N ILE A 37 9.28 5.17 -11.69
CA ILE A 37 9.76 4.81 -10.35
C ILE A 37 11.29 4.80 -10.39
N LYS A 38 11.93 5.40 -9.39
CA LYS A 38 13.35 5.24 -9.12
C LYS A 38 13.60 3.95 -8.37
N TYR A 39 12.83 3.72 -7.32
CA TYR A 39 12.82 2.47 -6.57
C TYR A 39 11.50 2.29 -5.82
N ALA A 40 11.18 1.03 -5.57
CA ALA A 40 10.10 0.66 -4.67
C ALA A 40 10.48 -0.64 -3.95
N TYR A 41 10.20 -0.73 -2.65
CA TYR A 41 10.54 -1.90 -1.86
C TYR A 41 9.59 -2.12 -0.68
N ILE A 42 9.55 -3.35 -0.21
CA ILE A 42 8.95 -3.75 1.06
C ILE A 42 10.08 -4.06 2.01
N SER A 43 10.04 -3.50 3.21
CA SER A 43 11.05 -3.76 4.25
C SER A 43 10.42 -4.40 5.49
N TRP A 44 11.25 -5.17 6.20
CA TRP A 44 10.96 -5.75 7.50
C TRP A 44 11.92 -5.20 8.53
N SER A 45 11.39 -4.76 9.66
CA SER A 45 12.18 -4.17 10.75
C SER A 45 11.64 -4.65 12.09
N GLU A 46 12.52 -4.93 13.05
CA GLU A 46 12.12 -5.19 14.43
C GLU A 46 11.60 -3.90 15.07
N MET A 47 10.59 -4.06 15.91
CA MET A 47 10.04 -2.99 16.75
C MET A 47 10.21 -3.30 18.22
N THR A 48 10.64 -2.31 18.99
CA THR A 48 10.52 -2.33 20.45
C THR A 48 9.07 -2.04 20.86
N GLU A 49 8.70 -2.36 22.11
CA GLU A 49 7.35 -2.02 22.62
C GLU A 49 7.10 -0.50 22.58
N GLU A 50 8.12 0.33 22.83
CA GLU A 50 8.01 1.78 22.72
C GLU A 50 7.71 2.23 21.28
N GLN A 51 8.37 1.63 20.28
CA GLN A 51 8.14 1.94 18.86
C GLN A 51 6.77 1.45 18.38
N LYS A 52 6.28 0.35 18.92
CA LYS A 52 4.97 -0.21 18.61
C LYS A 52 3.84 0.65 19.19
N GLU A 53 4.01 1.19 20.39
CA GLU A 53 3.03 2.05 21.07
C GLU A 53 3.12 3.53 20.66
N ALA A 54 4.13 3.90 19.88
CA ALA A 54 4.32 5.28 19.45
C ALA A 54 3.17 5.75 18.54
N GLU A 55 2.45 6.75 19.01
CA GLU A 55 1.49 7.50 18.18
C GLU A 55 2.27 8.42 17.24
N VAL A 56 2.66 7.91 16.07
CA VAL A 56 3.41 8.66 15.08
C VAL A 56 2.46 9.15 14.00
N ASP A 57 2.40 10.45 13.82
CA ASP A 57 1.71 11.02 12.65
C ASP A 57 2.41 10.51 11.39
N LYS A 58 1.66 9.81 10.54
CA LYS A 58 2.19 9.06 9.38
C LYS A 58 2.63 9.96 8.23
N MET A 59 2.57 11.26 8.41
CA MET A 59 3.06 12.24 7.45
C MET A 59 3.95 13.26 8.14
N GLY A 60 5.21 13.32 7.75
CA GLY A 60 6.15 14.31 8.23
C GLY A 60 7.40 13.75 8.92
N THR A 61 8.23 14.63 9.46
CA THR A 61 9.54 14.28 10.04
C THR A 61 9.45 13.30 11.21
N ALA A 62 8.36 13.31 11.98
CA ALA A 62 8.17 12.36 13.08
C ALA A 62 8.05 10.91 12.58
N TYR A 63 7.39 10.70 11.43
CA TYR A 63 7.34 9.39 10.81
C TYR A 63 8.72 8.96 10.29
N ASP A 64 9.44 9.86 9.65
CA ASP A 64 10.79 9.59 9.12
C ASP A 64 11.75 9.22 10.26
N ASP A 65 11.71 9.97 11.37
CA ASP A 65 12.53 9.69 12.54
C ASP A 65 12.19 8.33 13.16
N TRP A 66 10.90 8.02 13.32
CA TRP A 66 10.44 6.71 13.79
C TRP A 66 10.88 5.60 12.84
N TYR A 67 10.62 5.73 11.54
CA TYR A 67 11.01 4.74 10.53
C TYR A 67 12.52 4.48 10.51
N ASN A 68 13.31 5.54 10.60
CA ASN A 68 14.77 5.45 10.64
C ASN A 68 15.29 4.84 11.94
N SER A 69 14.53 4.90 13.04
CA SER A 69 14.88 4.29 14.32
C SER A 69 14.67 2.78 14.35
N LEU A 70 13.88 2.22 13.43
CA LEU A 70 13.59 0.79 13.38
C LEU A 70 14.82 -0.03 13.02
N ALA A 71 15.03 -1.15 13.71
CA ALA A 71 16.10 -2.10 13.40
C ALA A 71 15.79 -2.87 12.12
N LYS A 72 16.46 -2.53 11.02
CA LYS A 72 16.23 -3.15 9.70
C LYS A 72 16.70 -4.60 9.69
N VAL A 73 15.81 -5.51 9.30
CA VAL A 73 16.11 -6.93 9.10
C VAL A 73 16.41 -7.21 7.63
N GLY A 74 15.55 -6.75 6.75
CA GLY A 74 15.72 -6.93 5.32
C GLY A 74 14.69 -6.20 4.48
N ALA A 75 14.85 -6.29 3.16
CA ALA A 75 13.96 -5.68 2.18
C ALA A 75 13.95 -6.47 0.86
N ILE A 76 12.84 -6.40 0.13
CA ILE A 76 12.75 -6.85 -1.26
C ILE A 76 12.21 -5.69 -2.10
N GLY A 77 12.85 -5.39 -3.22
CA GLY A 77 12.40 -4.30 -4.05
C GLY A 77 13.00 -4.26 -5.44
N ILE A 78 12.55 -3.25 -6.18
CA ILE A 78 13.01 -2.90 -7.52
C ILE A 78 13.75 -1.58 -7.47
N TYR A 79 14.79 -1.44 -8.28
CA TYR A 79 15.66 -0.28 -8.30
C TYR A 79 16.09 0.03 -9.74
N ASP A 80 16.07 1.30 -10.13
CA ASP A 80 16.68 1.75 -11.37
C ASP A 80 18.22 1.70 -11.28
N GLU A 81 18.91 1.97 -12.39
CA GLU A 81 20.38 1.90 -12.48
C GLU A 81 21.09 2.82 -11.47
N ASP A 82 20.50 3.96 -11.13
CA ASP A 82 21.11 4.89 -10.20
C ASP A 82 20.86 4.49 -8.74
N SER A 83 19.64 4.05 -8.44
CA SER A 83 19.25 3.61 -7.10
C SER A 83 19.96 2.31 -6.69
N GLU A 84 20.26 1.42 -7.64
CA GLU A 84 21.02 0.18 -7.36
C GLU A 84 22.42 0.46 -6.78
N LYS A 85 22.98 1.64 -7.05
CA LYS A 85 24.31 2.06 -6.51
C LYS A 85 24.24 2.53 -5.05
N GLU A 86 23.04 2.76 -4.52
CA GLU A 86 22.78 3.30 -3.18
C GLU A 86 21.93 2.38 -2.29
N LEU A 87 21.92 1.06 -2.56
CA LEU A 87 21.07 0.09 -1.85
C LEU A 87 21.21 0.14 -0.33
N ASP A 88 22.44 0.23 0.19
CA ASP A 88 22.70 0.34 1.64
C ASP A 88 21.94 1.53 2.24
N LYS A 89 22.02 2.68 1.58
CA LYS A 89 21.40 3.92 2.03
C LYS A 89 19.87 3.88 1.90
N ILE A 90 19.37 3.30 0.83
CA ILE A 90 17.93 3.23 0.55
C ILE A 90 17.25 2.25 1.49
N THR A 91 17.79 1.06 1.64
CA THR A 91 17.17 -0.03 2.40
C THR A 91 17.55 -0.05 3.88
N GLY A 92 18.69 0.54 4.24
CA GLY A 92 19.30 0.38 5.56
C GLY A 92 19.88 -1.01 5.80
N CYS A 93 20.00 -1.83 4.74
CA CYS A 93 20.59 -3.15 4.77
C CYS A 93 22.03 -3.12 4.25
N THR A 94 22.84 -4.13 4.57
CA THR A 94 24.28 -4.17 4.26
C THR A 94 24.67 -5.29 3.30
N GLU A 95 23.77 -6.22 3.03
CA GLU A 95 23.97 -7.36 2.16
C GLU A 95 22.87 -7.37 1.10
N HIS A 96 23.24 -7.48 -0.19
CA HIS A 96 22.30 -7.38 -1.31
C HIS A 96 22.53 -8.53 -2.28
N LYS A 97 21.45 -9.22 -2.60
CA LYS A 97 21.43 -10.30 -3.57
C LYS A 97 20.49 -9.91 -4.72
N GLU A 98 21.03 -9.78 -5.93
CA GLU A 98 20.19 -9.66 -7.11
C GLU A 98 19.38 -10.94 -7.32
N ILE A 99 18.06 -10.82 -7.49
CA ILE A 99 17.13 -11.92 -7.68
C ILE A 99 16.48 -11.90 -9.06
N GLY A 100 16.73 -10.89 -9.85
CA GLY A 100 16.28 -10.78 -11.23
C GLY A 100 16.29 -9.35 -11.77
N SER A 101 15.79 -9.19 -12.98
CA SER A 101 15.65 -7.90 -13.65
C SER A 101 14.34 -7.82 -14.42
N SER A 102 13.87 -6.60 -14.69
CA SER A 102 12.71 -6.37 -15.56
C SER A 102 13.01 -6.79 -17.00
N SER A 103 11.98 -7.13 -17.76
CA SER A 103 12.10 -7.57 -19.14
C SER A 103 12.71 -6.53 -20.08
N ASP A 104 12.51 -5.22 -19.76
CA ASP A 104 13.09 -4.09 -20.48
C ASP A 104 14.49 -3.71 -19.99
N GLY A 105 15.00 -4.36 -18.94
CA GLY A 105 16.33 -4.15 -18.37
C GLY A 105 16.50 -2.85 -17.59
N LYS A 106 15.42 -2.08 -17.35
CA LYS A 106 15.52 -0.79 -16.65
C LYS A 106 15.61 -0.92 -15.14
N TYR A 107 15.12 -2.03 -14.60
CA TYR A 107 15.06 -2.28 -13.17
C TYR A 107 15.71 -3.60 -12.81
N LYS A 108 16.34 -3.63 -11.65
CA LYS A 108 16.81 -4.85 -11.03
C LYS A 108 16.06 -5.11 -9.72
N TYR A 109 15.89 -6.36 -9.40
CA TYR A 109 15.27 -6.83 -8.17
C TYR A 109 16.35 -7.30 -7.20
N TYR A 110 16.27 -6.80 -5.96
CA TYR A 110 17.17 -7.18 -4.90
C TYR A 110 16.42 -7.71 -3.68
N LEU A 111 16.93 -8.81 -3.12
CA LEU A 111 16.70 -9.21 -1.75
C LEU A 111 17.87 -8.67 -0.94
N SER A 112 17.57 -7.86 0.06
CA SER A 112 18.54 -7.22 0.93
C SER A 112 18.36 -7.69 2.36
N THR A 113 19.45 -7.94 3.08
CA THR A 113 19.45 -8.30 4.51
C THR A 113 20.46 -7.45 5.27
N ASN A 114 20.26 -7.31 6.57
CA ASN A 114 21.21 -6.62 7.42
C ASN A 114 22.08 -7.65 8.17
N LYS A 115 23.39 -7.52 8.06
CA LYS A 115 24.34 -8.41 8.75
C LYS A 115 24.23 -8.35 10.28
N ASP A 116 23.74 -7.22 10.82
CA ASP A 116 23.61 -6.99 12.26
C ASP A 116 22.21 -7.37 12.79
N ALA A 117 21.29 -7.86 11.92
CA ALA A 117 19.98 -8.36 12.33
C ALA A 117 20.08 -9.70 13.06
N ASP A 118 19.03 -10.04 13.82
CA ASP A 118 18.89 -11.37 14.41
C ASP A 118 18.97 -12.45 13.31
N GLU A 119 19.81 -13.45 13.50
CA GLU A 119 20.06 -14.51 12.50
C GLU A 119 18.81 -15.32 12.16
N SER A 120 17.90 -15.50 13.10
CA SER A 120 16.64 -16.20 12.84
C SER A 120 15.72 -15.37 11.94
N LEU A 121 15.62 -14.06 12.22
CA LEU A 121 14.81 -13.15 11.40
C LEU A 121 15.41 -12.94 10.02
N LYS A 122 16.73 -12.80 9.94
CA LYS A 122 17.45 -12.73 8.66
C LYS A 122 17.12 -13.94 7.79
N LYS A 123 17.21 -15.14 8.38
CA LYS A 123 16.86 -16.39 7.69
C LYS A 123 15.41 -16.42 7.21
N GLU A 124 14.47 -15.97 8.03
CA GLU A 124 13.04 -15.87 7.63
C GLU A 124 12.87 -14.97 6.39
N VAL A 125 13.60 -13.83 6.32
CA VAL A 125 13.57 -12.95 5.15
C VAL A 125 14.22 -13.61 3.94
N GLU A 126 15.32 -14.34 4.11
CA GLU A 126 16.01 -15.07 3.04
C GLU A 126 15.17 -16.25 2.48
N GLU A 127 14.28 -16.81 3.30
CA GLU A 127 13.37 -17.91 2.93
C GLU A 127 12.05 -17.41 2.27
N ILE A 128 11.86 -16.10 2.09
CA ILE A 128 10.71 -15.58 1.34
C ILE A 128 10.74 -16.13 -0.08
N ASP A 129 9.68 -16.84 -0.46
CA ASP A 129 9.52 -17.35 -1.82
C ASP A 129 9.02 -16.20 -2.72
N VAL A 130 9.87 -15.81 -3.67
CA VAL A 130 9.59 -14.69 -4.59
C VAL A 130 9.49 -15.21 -6.00
N THR A 131 8.37 -14.96 -6.65
CA THR A 131 8.15 -15.22 -8.07
C THR A 131 8.03 -13.89 -8.81
N LEU A 132 8.98 -13.59 -9.67
CA LEU A 132 8.91 -12.41 -10.53
C LEU A 132 7.85 -12.62 -11.61
N THR A 133 6.99 -11.64 -11.81
CA THR A 133 5.99 -11.60 -12.87
C THR A 133 6.51 -10.73 -14.02
N GLU A 134 5.94 -10.86 -15.22
CA GLU A 134 6.31 -9.94 -16.30
C GLU A 134 5.86 -8.52 -15.92
N MET A 135 6.84 -7.61 -15.82
CA MET A 135 6.54 -6.19 -15.63
C MET A 135 5.79 -5.65 -16.85
N THR A 136 4.58 -5.22 -16.61
CA THR A 136 3.99 -4.23 -17.51
C THR A 136 4.76 -2.92 -17.33
N PRO A 137 5.22 -2.27 -18.43
CA PRO A 137 5.88 -0.97 -18.32
C PRO A 137 5.06 -0.05 -17.42
N PHE A 138 5.70 0.59 -16.45
CA PHE A 138 5.05 1.61 -15.64
C PHE A 138 4.47 2.67 -16.57
N GLN A 139 3.17 2.61 -16.79
CA GLN A 139 2.47 3.68 -17.48
C GLN A 139 2.03 4.66 -16.40
N LYS A 140 2.38 5.93 -16.56
CA LYS A 140 1.75 7.01 -15.82
C LYS A 140 0.26 6.95 -16.15
N LEU A 141 -0.49 6.26 -15.31
CA LEU A 141 -1.93 6.33 -15.33
C LEU A 141 -2.28 7.69 -14.73
N SER A 142 -2.43 8.72 -15.56
CA SER A 142 -3.22 9.85 -15.13
C SER A 142 -4.62 9.32 -14.82
N ALA A 143 -5.32 9.89 -13.86
CA ALA A 143 -6.70 9.49 -13.57
C ALA A 143 -7.61 9.58 -14.83
N PHE A 144 -7.11 10.20 -15.89
CA PHE A 144 -7.78 10.40 -17.18
C PHE A 144 -7.26 9.46 -18.30
N ASP A 145 -6.13 8.75 -18.10
CA ASP A 145 -5.49 7.89 -19.11
C ASP A 145 -5.67 6.40 -18.79
N GLN A 146 -6.70 6.01 -18.05
CA GLN A 146 -7.03 4.60 -17.91
C GLN A 146 -7.32 4.04 -19.31
N PRO A 147 -6.64 2.96 -19.76
CA PRO A 147 -7.07 2.26 -20.95
C PRO A 147 -8.51 1.84 -20.70
N GLN A 148 -9.44 2.36 -21.50
CA GLN A 148 -10.77 1.79 -21.56
C GLN A 148 -10.60 0.35 -22.01
N GLU A 149 -10.61 -0.59 -21.06
CA GLU A 149 -10.97 -1.94 -21.42
C GLU A 149 -12.37 -1.83 -22.00
N THR A 150 -12.46 -1.99 -23.29
CA THR A 150 -13.72 -2.06 -24.03
C THR A 150 -14.43 -3.34 -23.65
N SER A 151 -14.99 -3.36 -22.46
CA SER A 151 -16.04 -4.29 -22.07
C SER A 151 -17.36 -3.53 -22.17
N ASN A 152 -17.97 -3.68 -23.34
CA ASN A 152 -19.39 -3.50 -23.60
C ASN A 152 -20.14 -2.35 -22.91
N GLU A 153 -20.43 -1.30 -23.74
CA GLU A 153 -21.62 -0.45 -23.64
C GLU A 153 -21.97 0.10 -22.25
N GLY A 154 -21.14 1.02 -21.76
CA GLY A 154 -21.50 1.95 -20.70
C GLY A 154 -20.74 3.25 -20.93
N ASP A 155 -21.45 4.35 -21.00
CA ASP A 155 -20.85 5.69 -21.04
C ASP A 155 -19.87 5.81 -19.88
N SER A 156 -18.55 5.89 -20.18
CA SER A 156 -17.47 5.92 -19.18
C SER A 156 -17.47 7.16 -18.28
N THR A 157 -18.45 8.02 -18.44
CA THR A 157 -18.67 9.25 -17.66
C THR A 157 -19.71 9.07 -16.55
N THR A 158 -20.32 7.90 -16.42
CA THR A 158 -21.34 7.65 -15.42
C THR A 158 -21.01 6.47 -14.53
N VAL A 159 -21.37 6.57 -13.26
CA VAL A 159 -21.33 5.43 -12.34
C VAL A 159 -22.40 4.43 -12.79
N GLY A 160 -21.96 3.21 -13.17
CA GLY A 160 -22.86 2.13 -13.55
C GLY A 160 -23.82 1.74 -12.42
N LYS A 161 -24.81 0.91 -12.74
CA LYS A 161 -25.70 0.35 -11.71
C LYS A 161 -24.92 -0.62 -10.83
N PHE A 162 -25.10 -0.50 -9.53
CA PHE A 162 -24.55 -1.44 -8.53
C PHE A 162 -25.58 -1.67 -7.42
N GLU A 163 -25.39 -2.74 -6.69
CA GLU A 163 -26.11 -3.06 -5.46
C GLU A 163 -25.10 -3.62 -4.46
N THR A 164 -25.03 -3.02 -3.29
CA THR A 164 -24.09 -3.41 -2.22
C THR A 164 -24.69 -3.18 -0.84
N LYS A 165 -24.10 -3.78 0.18
CA LYS A 165 -24.46 -3.52 1.59
C LYS A 165 -23.52 -2.50 2.20
N GLY A 166 -24.11 -1.55 2.92
CA GLY A 166 -23.35 -0.65 3.78
C GLY A 166 -22.93 -1.32 5.09
N VAL A 167 -21.99 -0.70 5.80
CA VAL A 167 -21.57 -1.11 7.16
C VAL A 167 -22.73 -1.08 8.17
N ASP A 168 -23.79 -0.33 7.88
CA ASP A 168 -25.04 -0.28 8.66
C ASP A 168 -26.04 -1.41 8.29
N GLY A 169 -25.64 -2.33 7.41
CA GLY A 169 -26.44 -3.48 6.95
C GLY A 169 -27.54 -3.13 5.95
N LYS A 170 -27.68 -1.87 5.53
CA LYS A 170 -28.66 -1.46 4.52
C LYS A 170 -28.17 -1.72 3.11
N ASP A 171 -29.10 -1.86 2.17
CA ASP A 171 -28.79 -1.98 0.76
C ASP A 171 -28.60 -0.59 0.13
N TYR A 172 -27.51 -0.44 -0.62
CA TYR A 172 -27.15 0.77 -1.34
C TYR A 172 -27.04 0.49 -2.85
N THR A 173 -27.46 1.47 -3.64
CA THR A 173 -27.37 1.44 -5.10
C THR A 173 -26.77 2.76 -5.59
N GLU A 174 -26.59 2.89 -6.90
CA GLU A 174 -26.17 4.15 -7.54
C GLU A 174 -27.01 5.38 -7.13
N LYS A 175 -28.20 5.16 -6.59
CA LYS A 175 -29.10 6.24 -6.12
C LYS A 175 -28.50 7.05 -4.96
N VAL A 176 -27.54 6.50 -4.23
CA VAL A 176 -26.85 7.23 -3.16
C VAL A 176 -26.21 8.53 -3.67
N PHE A 177 -25.88 8.60 -4.95
CA PHE A 177 -25.32 9.81 -5.57
C PHE A 177 -26.37 10.83 -6.01
N SER A 178 -27.66 10.43 -6.06
CA SER A 178 -28.75 11.30 -6.56
C SER A 178 -29.23 12.33 -5.54
N ASP A 179 -28.82 12.20 -4.29
CA ASP A 179 -29.25 13.07 -3.20
C ASP A 179 -28.41 14.36 -3.09
N TYR A 180 -27.33 14.45 -3.88
CA TYR A 180 -26.37 15.53 -3.85
C TYR A 180 -26.03 16.06 -5.24
N ASP A 181 -25.66 17.34 -5.33
CA ASP A 181 -25.17 17.94 -6.57
C ASP A 181 -23.73 17.51 -6.89
N LEU A 182 -22.95 17.22 -5.83
CA LEU A 182 -21.58 16.71 -5.91
C LEU A 182 -21.37 15.65 -4.82
N THR A 183 -20.73 14.55 -5.14
CA THR A 183 -20.37 13.54 -4.14
C THR A 183 -18.86 13.28 -4.17
N LEU A 184 -18.20 13.46 -3.02
CA LEU A 184 -16.85 12.98 -2.78
C LEU A 184 -16.91 11.49 -2.47
N VAL A 185 -16.20 10.68 -3.24
CA VAL A 185 -16.10 9.24 -3.00
C VAL A 185 -14.71 8.93 -2.46
N ASN A 186 -14.62 8.49 -1.20
CA ASN A 186 -13.39 8.02 -0.59
C ASN A 186 -13.30 6.49 -0.70
N VAL A 187 -12.30 5.98 -1.39
CA VAL A 187 -12.07 4.54 -1.55
C VAL A 187 -10.88 4.13 -0.68
N PHE A 188 -11.10 3.21 0.24
CA PHE A 188 -10.07 2.84 1.21
C PHE A 188 -10.15 1.37 1.62
N THR A 189 -9.16 0.92 2.40
CA THR A 189 -9.11 -0.39 3.03
C THR A 189 -8.95 -0.23 4.54
N THR A 190 -9.44 -1.18 5.33
CA THR A 190 -9.41 -1.11 6.81
C THR A 190 -7.98 -1.13 7.37
N TRP A 191 -7.03 -1.73 6.67
CA TRP A 191 -5.61 -1.76 7.05
C TRP A 191 -4.83 -0.51 6.62
N CYS A 192 -5.41 0.37 5.82
CA CYS A 192 -4.80 1.64 5.42
C CYS A 192 -5.00 2.68 6.53
N SER A 193 -4.12 2.68 7.51
CA SER A 193 -4.24 3.60 8.65
C SER A 193 -4.31 5.09 8.28
N PRO A 194 -3.56 5.63 7.30
CA PRO A 194 -3.79 7.01 6.85
C PRO A 194 -5.22 7.25 6.36
N CYS A 195 -5.77 6.28 5.59
CA CYS A 195 -7.13 6.38 5.06
C CYS A 195 -8.18 6.38 6.19
N VAL A 196 -7.99 5.54 7.20
CA VAL A 196 -8.89 5.48 8.38
C VAL A 196 -8.79 6.76 9.21
N ASN A 197 -7.59 7.31 9.37
CA ASN A 197 -7.36 8.54 10.11
C ASN A 197 -7.96 9.78 9.41
N GLU A 198 -8.20 9.73 8.10
CA GLU A 198 -8.82 10.80 7.32
C GLU A 198 -10.35 10.83 7.49
N ILE A 199 -10.98 9.72 7.86
CA ILE A 199 -12.45 9.61 7.97
C ILE A 199 -13.06 10.70 8.85
N PRO A 200 -12.54 11.04 10.05
CA PRO A 200 -13.09 12.11 10.87
C PRO A 200 -13.04 13.50 10.20
N GLU A 201 -12.05 13.75 9.36
CA GLU A 201 -11.97 15.01 8.61
C GLU A 201 -12.99 15.05 7.46
N LEU A 202 -13.22 13.89 6.81
CA LEU A 202 -14.26 13.75 5.79
C LEU A 202 -15.66 13.92 6.40
N GLU A 203 -15.89 13.44 7.62
CA GLU A 203 -17.14 13.67 8.34
C GLU A 203 -17.37 15.15 8.64
N LYS A 204 -16.34 15.86 9.10
CA LYS A 204 -16.41 17.33 9.30
C LYS A 204 -16.71 18.05 7.99
N LEU A 205 -16.02 17.67 6.91
CA LEU A 205 -16.26 18.24 5.58
C LEU A 205 -17.71 18.02 5.15
N TYR A 206 -18.25 16.81 5.35
CA TYR A 206 -19.65 16.51 5.07
C TYR A 206 -20.60 17.43 5.86
N GLU A 207 -20.40 17.56 7.18
CA GLU A 207 -21.22 18.41 8.03
C GLU A 207 -21.21 19.89 7.59
N GLU A 208 -20.08 20.40 7.10
CA GLU A 208 -19.93 21.77 6.61
C GLU A 208 -20.56 21.99 5.22
N MET A 209 -20.61 20.94 4.40
CA MET A 209 -20.93 21.07 2.98
C MET A 209 -22.27 20.46 2.58
N LYS A 210 -22.90 19.63 3.43
CA LYS A 210 -24.18 18.97 3.11
C LYS A 210 -25.31 19.95 2.75
N GLU A 211 -25.39 21.09 3.43
CA GLU A 211 -26.36 22.14 3.13
C GLU A 211 -26.09 22.85 1.79
N LYS A 212 -24.90 22.62 1.18
CA LYS A 212 -24.49 23.13 -0.13
C LYS A 212 -24.61 22.08 -1.23
N GLY A 213 -25.28 20.98 -0.94
CA GLY A 213 -25.49 19.91 -1.92
C GLY A 213 -24.28 18.99 -2.10
N VAL A 214 -23.32 18.94 -1.16
CA VAL A 214 -22.16 18.03 -1.24
C VAL A 214 -22.37 16.82 -0.33
N GLY A 215 -22.27 15.62 -0.91
CA GLY A 215 -22.26 14.35 -0.19
C GLY A 215 -20.85 13.77 -0.03
N VAL A 216 -20.67 12.86 0.92
CA VAL A 216 -19.46 12.07 1.09
C VAL A 216 -19.84 10.60 1.21
N VAL A 217 -19.21 9.73 0.42
CA VAL A 217 -19.44 8.29 0.44
C VAL A 217 -18.10 7.57 0.60
N GLY A 218 -18.01 6.70 1.60
CA GLY A 218 -16.89 5.80 1.79
C GLY A 218 -17.12 4.45 1.11
N VAL A 219 -16.13 3.94 0.38
CA VAL A 219 -16.15 2.61 -0.23
C VAL A 219 -14.99 1.80 0.35
N VAL A 220 -15.32 0.76 1.11
CA VAL A 220 -14.34 -0.15 1.72
C VAL A 220 -14.09 -1.32 0.77
N LEU A 221 -12.84 -1.55 0.39
CA LEU A 221 -12.48 -2.55 -0.63
C LEU A 221 -12.22 -3.96 -0.06
N ASP A 222 -11.92 -4.08 1.22
CA ASP A 222 -11.49 -5.33 1.86
C ASP A 222 -12.57 -6.04 2.67
N THR A 223 -13.85 -5.64 2.51
CA THR A 223 -14.98 -6.28 3.20
C THR A 223 -15.64 -7.43 2.41
N VAL A 224 -15.16 -7.73 1.20
CA VAL A 224 -15.78 -8.69 0.26
C VAL A 224 -15.06 -10.05 0.23
N SER A 225 -14.14 -10.34 1.15
CA SER A 225 -13.49 -11.64 1.25
C SER A 225 -14.32 -12.62 2.08
N ASP A 226 -14.07 -13.93 1.92
CA ASP A 226 -14.67 -14.98 2.77
C ASP A 226 -14.39 -14.77 4.28
N ASP A 227 -13.47 -13.86 4.61
CA ASP A 227 -13.13 -13.39 5.96
C ASP A 227 -13.94 -12.16 6.41
N ALA A 228 -14.94 -11.73 5.66
CA ALA A 228 -15.76 -10.54 5.96
C ALA A 228 -16.41 -10.57 7.37
N LYS A 229 -16.59 -11.76 7.94
CA LYS A 229 -17.06 -11.91 9.33
C LYS A 229 -16.08 -11.44 10.40
N GLN A 230 -14.77 -11.28 10.06
CA GLN A 230 -13.77 -10.77 11.00
C GLN A 230 -13.69 -9.24 11.00
N ASN A 231 -14.20 -8.59 9.96
CA ASN A 231 -14.12 -7.13 9.78
C ASN A 231 -15.40 -6.41 10.26
N GLU A 232 -16.45 -7.13 10.61
CA GLU A 232 -17.68 -6.55 11.19
C GLU A 232 -17.50 -6.10 12.67
N ASP A 233 -16.39 -6.50 13.32
CA ASP A 233 -16.11 -6.23 14.74
C ASP A 233 -15.04 -5.13 14.96
N THR A 234 -14.67 -4.34 13.92
CA THR A 234 -13.71 -3.23 14.03
C THR A 234 -14.38 -1.86 13.84
#